data_d313e1c5a44cc64a81e148954c847a82
#
_entry.id   d313e1c5a44cc64a81e148954c847a82
#
_cell.length_a   1.000
_cell.length_b   1.000
_cell.length_c   1.000
_cell.angle_alpha   90.00
_cell.angle_beta   90.00
_cell.angle_gamma   90.00
#
_symmetry.space_group_name_H-M   'P 1'
#
loop_
_entity.id
_entity.type
_entity.pdbx_description
1 polymer ?
#
loop_
_entity_poly.entity_id
_entity_poly.type
_entity_poly.pdbx_seq_one_letter_code
_entity_poly.pdbx_strand_id
1 'polypeptide(L)'
;MIEINNSFFFEKKGLDLNNSTNFKKKSELSKKRSDELLNEFKNDKNEILKSFTKSYQFKIRSLKQKIDFKKKQKVVIGIGGSSSGAKALSFFMNDDTIFFDNLDYDFLIKFFNKNSIENFFFFVISKSGDTFETLAILNILIQKYKNQEKSLHDLYKSMVIITESKDSILKNFSLRNDIKLIEHNPNIGGRYSILSETGILPFLD
;
A
#
# COMPACT_ATOMS: atom_id res chain seq x y z
N MET A 1 12.19 -25.69 2.47
CA MET A 1 11.64 -26.08 3.79
C MET A 1 12.31 -25.18 4.82
N ILE A 2 11.54 -24.48 5.64
CA ILE A 2 12.11 -23.61 6.69
C ILE A 2 12.26 -24.50 7.93
N GLU A 3 13.50 -24.69 8.37
CA GLU A 3 13.80 -25.39 9.61
C GLU A 3 13.83 -24.39 10.76
N ILE A 4 12.93 -24.57 11.73
CA ILE A 4 12.86 -23.70 12.91
C ILE A 4 13.64 -24.35 14.02
N ASN A 5 14.83 -23.83 14.34
CA ASN A 5 15.57 -24.24 15.53
C ASN A 5 14.99 -23.54 16.76
N ASN A 6 14.29 -24.30 17.58
CA ASN A 6 13.63 -23.81 18.79
C ASN A 6 14.31 -24.31 20.09
N SER A 7 15.50 -24.92 19.99
CA SER A 7 16.25 -25.49 21.13
C SER A 7 16.51 -24.45 22.22
N PHE A 8 16.78 -23.20 21.85
CA PHE A 8 17.00 -22.11 22.79
C PHE A 8 15.81 -21.84 23.73
N PHE A 9 14.58 -22.05 23.23
CA PHE A 9 13.36 -21.85 24.02
C PHE A 9 12.96 -23.09 24.83
N PHE A 10 13.43 -24.29 24.46
CA PHE A 10 12.90 -25.56 24.92
C PHE A 10 13.93 -26.47 25.53
N GLU A 11 15.19 -26.03 25.72
CA GLU A 11 16.21 -26.78 26.47
C GLU A 11 16.00 -26.69 28.00
N LYS A 12 16.74 -27.55 28.75
CA LYS A 12 16.56 -27.89 30.19
C LYS A 12 16.28 -26.72 31.18
N LYS A 13 16.41 -25.49 30.80
CA LYS A 13 16.04 -24.29 31.58
C LYS A 13 14.93 -23.45 30.95
N GLY A 14 14.37 -23.86 29.81
CA GLY A 14 13.31 -23.16 29.10
C GLY A 14 11.90 -23.63 29.55
N LEU A 15 10.90 -23.23 28.80
CA LEU A 15 9.50 -23.60 29.04
C LEU A 15 9.31 -25.12 28.84
N ASP A 16 8.98 -25.85 29.89
CA ASP A 16 8.55 -27.25 29.77
C ASP A 16 7.17 -27.30 29.10
N LEU A 17 7.18 -27.43 27.76
CA LEU A 17 5.97 -27.44 26.96
C LEU A 17 5.07 -28.64 27.22
N ASN A 18 5.64 -29.78 27.63
CA ASN A 18 4.91 -31.00 27.79
C ASN A 18 4.06 -31.01 29.06
N ASN A 19 4.48 -30.27 30.09
CA ASN A 19 3.82 -30.23 31.41
C ASN A 19 3.06 -28.92 31.69
N SER A 20 3.20 -27.91 30.85
CA SER A 20 2.48 -26.64 31.04
C SER A 20 1.04 -26.74 30.55
N THR A 21 0.09 -26.74 31.48
CA THR A 21 -1.36 -26.64 31.17
C THR A 21 -1.68 -25.39 30.35
N ASN A 22 -0.97 -24.28 30.59
CA ASN A 22 -1.10 -23.06 29.82
C ASN A 22 -0.66 -23.20 28.36
N PHE A 23 0.39 -23.99 28.09
CA PHE A 23 0.85 -24.22 26.71
C PHE A 23 -0.17 -25.09 25.96
N LYS A 24 -0.65 -26.17 26.56
CA LYS A 24 -1.69 -27.02 25.96
C LYS A 24 -2.94 -26.22 25.60
N LYS A 25 -3.44 -25.40 26.54
CA LYS A 25 -4.60 -24.53 26.32
C LYS A 25 -4.37 -23.51 25.19
N LYS A 26 -3.18 -22.89 25.13
CA LYS A 26 -2.82 -21.97 24.06
C LYS A 26 -2.66 -22.65 22.72
N SER A 27 -2.10 -23.87 22.70
CA SER A 27 -1.95 -24.67 21.48
C SER A 27 -3.31 -25.07 20.90
N GLU A 28 -4.25 -25.51 21.75
CA GLU A 28 -5.63 -25.83 21.34
C GLU A 28 -6.34 -24.59 20.78
N LEU A 29 -6.20 -23.43 21.46
CA LEU A 29 -6.76 -22.17 20.99
C LEU A 29 -6.16 -21.75 19.65
N SER A 30 -4.85 -21.90 19.48
CA SER A 30 -4.17 -21.59 18.22
C SER A 30 -4.67 -22.49 17.09
N LYS A 31 -4.81 -23.79 17.34
CA LYS A 31 -5.37 -24.72 16.35
C LYS A 31 -6.79 -24.33 15.96
N LYS A 32 -7.65 -24.05 16.93
CA LYS A 32 -9.02 -23.59 16.67
C LYS A 32 -9.05 -22.33 15.81
N ARG A 33 -8.20 -21.34 16.11
CA ARG A 33 -8.11 -20.10 15.32
C ARG A 33 -7.58 -20.34 13.91
N SER A 34 -6.63 -21.24 13.74
CA SER A 34 -6.15 -21.64 12.41
C SER A 34 -7.25 -22.29 11.57
N ASP A 35 -8.04 -23.17 12.18
CA ASP A 35 -9.17 -23.81 11.49
C ASP A 35 -10.27 -22.79 11.11
N GLU A 36 -10.56 -21.83 11.98
CA GLU A 36 -11.47 -20.71 11.69
C GLU A 36 -10.98 -19.88 10.49
N LEU A 37 -9.69 -19.50 10.47
CA LEU A 37 -9.07 -18.76 9.35
C LEU A 37 -9.11 -19.55 8.04
N LEU A 38 -8.81 -20.85 8.08
CA LEU A 38 -8.90 -21.70 6.90
C LEU A 38 -10.32 -21.78 6.34
N ASN A 39 -11.32 -21.81 7.22
CA ASN A 39 -12.73 -21.81 6.83
C ASN A 39 -13.15 -20.45 6.24
N GLU A 40 -12.70 -19.33 6.81
CA GLU A 40 -12.93 -18.00 6.23
C GLU A 40 -12.30 -17.87 4.83
N PHE A 41 -11.07 -18.38 4.66
CA PHE A 41 -10.38 -18.40 3.38
C PHE A 41 -11.14 -19.22 2.32
N LYS A 42 -11.59 -20.44 2.68
CA LYS A 42 -12.33 -21.31 1.76
C LYS A 42 -13.69 -20.75 1.34
N ASN A 43 -14.29 -19.93 2.18
CA ASN A 43 -15.65 -19.39 1.97
C ASN A 43 -15.66 -17.95 1.45
N ASP A 44 -14.49 -17.37 1.11
CA ASP A 44 -14.36 -15.99 0.63
C ASP A 44 -15.01 -14.92 1.57
N LYS A 45 -15.15 -15.23 2.87
CA LYS A 45 -15.82 -14.36 3.84
C LYS A 45 -14.99 -13.18 4.32
N ASN A 46 -13.67 -13.28 4.18
CA ASN A 46 -12.74 -12.26 4.66
C ASN A 46 -12.08 -11.59 3.47
N GLU A 47 -12.32 -10.29 3.28
CA GLU A 47 -11.79 -9.52 2.14
C GLU A 47 -10.26 -9.49 2.08
N ILE A 48 -9.59 -9.53 3.25
CA ILE A 48 -8.11 -9.62 3.29
C ILE A 48 -7.66 -10.96 2.69
N LEU A 49 -8.24 -12.07 3.16
CA LEU A 49 -7.89 -13.40 2.66
C LEU A 49 -8.30 -13.57 1.20
N LYS A 50 -9.44 -13.02 0.81
CA LYS A 50 -9.92 -13.02 -0.56
C LYS A 50 -8.98 -12.30 -1.51
N SER A 51 -8.31 -11.22 -1.08
CA SER A 51 -7.33 -10.52 -1.93
C SER A 51 -6.15 -11.40 -2.37
N PHE A 52 -5.91 -12.53 -1.68
CA PHE A 52 -4.91 -13.54 -2.05
C PHE A 52 -5.44 -14.63 -3.00
N THR A 53 -6.70 -14.55 -3.40
CA THR A 53 -7.34 -15.57 -4.24
C THR A 53 -7.64 -15.05 -5.64
N LYS A 54 -7.84 -15.99 -6.57
CA LYS A 54 -8.26 -15.66 -7.95
C LYS A 54 -9.69 -15.10 -8.03
N SER A 55 -10.48 -15.24 -6.96
CA SER A 55 -11.83 -14.70 -6.86
C SER A 55 -11.88 -13.20 -6.55
N TYR A 56 -10.75 -12.61 -6.12
CA TYR A 56 -10.69 -11.17 -5.87
C TYR A 56 -10.84 -10.38 -7.17
N GLN A 57 -11.86 -9.53 -7.21
CA GLN A 57 -12.11 -8.67 -8.36
C GLN A 57 -11.53 -7.29 -8.14
N PHE A 58 -10.42 -7.01 -8.81
CA PHE A 58 -9.85 -5.66 -8.81
C PHE A 58 -10.81 -4.68 -9.47
N LYS A 59 -11.17 -3.61 -8.80
CA LYS A 59 -11.92 -2.48 -9.35
C LYS A 59 -11.17 -1.75 -10.48
N ILE A 60 -9.93 -2.15 -10.73
CA ILE A 60 -8.99 -1.54 -11.69
C ILE A 60 -9.26 -1.97 -13.14
N ARG A 61 -9.95 -3.09 -13.40
CA ARG A 61 -10.11 -3.60 -14.78
C ARG A 61 -10.72 -2.57 -15.75
N SER A 62 -11.61 -1.72 -15.25
CA SER A 62 -12.18 -0.60 -16.03
C SER A 62 -11.23 0.59 -16.17
N LEU A 63 -10.10 0.60 -15.44
CA LEU A 63 -9.16 1.71 -15.34
C LEU A 63 -7.90 1.50 -16.18
N LYS A 64 -7.49 0.24 -16.46
CA LYS A 64 -6.32 -0.08 -17.31
C LYS A 64 -6.34 0.66 -18.65
N GLN A 65 -7.51 0.87 -19.22
CA GLN A 65 -7.67 1.58 -20.51
C GLN A 65 -7.55 3.12 -20.39
N LYS A 66 -7.49 3.66 -19.17
CA LYS A 66 -7.59 5.11 -18.93
C LYS A 66 -6.40 5.72 -18.20
N ILE A 67 -5.44 4.93 -17.72
CA ILE A 67 -4.24 5.42 -17.03
C ILE A 67 -3.03 5.02 -17.85
N ASP A 68 -2.43 5.97 -18.55
CA ASP A 68 -1.18 5.75 -19.30
C ASP A 68 -0.01 6.25 -18.46
N PHE A 69 0.59 5.35 -17.69
CA PHE A 69 1.80 5.63 -16.92
C PHE A 69 3.05 4.88 -17.46
N LYS A 70 2.90 4.09 -18.53
CA LYS A 70 3.95 3.20 -19.06
C LYS A 70 5.23 3.91 -19.50
N LYS A 71 5.15 5.20 -19.85
CA LYS A 71 6.29 6.00 -20.32
C LYS A 71 6.93 6.85 -19.22
N LYS A 72 6.42 6.80 -18.00
CA LYS A 72 6.88 7.63 -16.89
C LYS A 72 7.40 6.77 -15.75
N GLN A 73 8.46 7.24 -15.09
CA GLN A 73 8.93 6.58 -13.88
C GLN A 73 7.88 6.73 -12.76
N LYS A 74 7.64 5.66 -12.05
CA LYS A 74 6.58 5.61 -11.03
C LYS A 74 7.08 6.14 -9.69
N VAL A 75 6.26 6.95 -9.04
CA VAL A 75 6.48 7.44 -7.69
C VAL A 75 5.27 7.11 -6.83
N VAL A 76 5.47 6.42 -5.74
CA VAL A 76 4.45 6.15 -4.74
C VAL A 76 4.64 7.10 -3.56
N ILE A 77 3.61 7.89 -3.27
CA ILE A 77 3.50 8.77 -2.10
C ILE A 77 2.54 8.11 -1.12
N GLY A 78 3.03 7.61 0.00
CA GLY A 78 2.18 6.92 0.98
C GLY A 78 2.99 6.45 2.17
N ILE A 79 2.36 6.40 3.35
CA ILE A 79 3.04 6.14 4.62
C ILE A 79 2.62 4.77 5.18
N GLY A 80 3.60 4.05 5.73
CA GLY A 80 3.38 2.78 6.41
C GLY A 80 2.70 1.74 5.52
N GLY A 81 1.53 1.24 5.91
CA GLY A 81 0.79 0.23 5.14
C GLY A 81 0.40 0.64 3.72
N SER A 82 0.35 1.94 3.43
CA SER A 82 0.02 2.45 2.09
C SER A 82 1.18 2.35 1.09
N SER A 83 2.41 2.14 1.55
CA SER A 83 3.60 2.03 0.71
C SER A 83 4.38 0.74 0.90
N SER A 84 4.42 0.19 2.13
CA SER A 84 5.31 -0.95 2.47
C SER A 84 5.04 -2.18 1.62
N GLY A 85 3.77 -2.49 1.32
CA GLY A 85 3.40 -3.62 0.47
C GLY A 85 3.86 -3.42 -0.98
N ALA A 86 3.61 -2.25 -1.55
CA ALA A 86 4.07 -1.88 -2.89
C ALA A 86 5.61 -1.88 -2.98
N LYS A 87 6.30 -1.39 -1.93
CA LYS A 87 7.77 -1.39 -1.84
C LYS A 87 8.35 -2.82 -1.84
N ALA A 88 7.70 -3.74 -1.14
CA ALA A 88 8.08 -5.15 -1.16
C ALA A 88 7.89 -5.78 -2.55
N LEU A 89 6.79 -5.46 -3.24
CA LEU A 89 6.55 -5.92 -4.62
C LEU A 89 7.56 -5.34 -5.59
N SER A 90 7.86 -4.04 -5.51
CA SER A 90 8.89 -3.38 -6.34
C SER A 90 10.24 -4.10 -6.22
N PHE A 91 10.67 -4.38 -4.98
CA PHE A 91 11.89 -5.13 -4.73
C PHE A 91 11.84 -6.54 -5.32
N PHE A 92 10.75 -7.27 -5.11
CA PHE A 92 10.58 -8.63 -5.61
C PHE A 92 10.57 -8.70 -7.16
N MET A 93 9.97 -7.71 -7.81
CA MET A 93 9.85 -7.62 -9.27
C MET A 93 11.07 -6.95 -9.93
N ASN A 94 12.04 -6.48 -9.15
CA ASN A 94 13.17 -5.66 -9.62
C ASN A 94 12.69 -4.43 -10.41
N ASP A 95 11.66 -3.76 -9.88
CA ASP A 95 11.04 -2.58 -10.47
C ASP A 95 11.64 -1.31 -9.87
N ASP A 96 11.77 -0.26 -10.65
CA ASP A 96 12.46 1.00 -10.31
C ASP A 96 11.53 2.07 -9.70
N THR A 97 10.37 1.68 -9.19
CA THR A 97 9.43 2.57 -8.50
C THR A 97 10.10 3.30 -7.32
N ILE A 98 9.93 4.60 -7.28
CA ILE A 98 10.43 5.46 -6.21
C ILE A 98 9.36 5.60 -5.12
N PHE A 99 9.78 5.61 -3.85
CA PHE A 99 8.87 5.68 -2.72
C PHE A 99 9.15 6.93 -1.86
N PHE A 100 8.14 7.76 -1.70
CA PHE A 100 8.11 8.85 -0.71
C PHE A 100 7.25 8.37 0.46
N ASP A 101 7.89 7.65 1.39
CA ASP A 101 7.26 6.96 2.51
C ASP A 101 7.63 7.53 3.88
N ASN A 102 8.26 8.71 3.88
CA ASN A 102 8.56 9.51 5.06
C ASN A 102 8.67 11.01 4.68
N LEU A 103 8.67 11.88 5.71
CA LEU A 103 8.85 13.34 5.56
C LEU A 103 10.33 13.74 5.63
N ASP A 104 11.19 13.11 4.82
CA ASP A 104 12.56 13.60 4.63
C ASP A 104 12.54 14.80 3.66
N TYR A 105 12.45 16.01 4.23
CA TYR A 105 12.37 17.23 3.45
C TYR A 105 13.60 17.44 2.57
N ASP A 106 14.80 17.16 3.06
CA ASP A 106 16.05 17.35 2.31
C ASP A 106 16.11 16.40 1.11
N PHE A 107 15.70 15.14 1.30
CA PHE A 107 15.59 14.18 0.22
C PHE A 107 14.59 14.64 -0.85
N LEU A 108 13.37 15.03 -0.45
CA LEU A 108 12.32 15.48 -1.35
C LEU A 108 12.75 16.70 -2.17
N ILE A 109 13.36 17.70 -1.53
CA ILE A 109 13.83 18.90 -2.21
C ILE A 109 14.96 18.58 -3.18
N LYS A 110 15.94 17.79 -2.76
CA LYS A 110 17.03 17.35 -3.65
C LYS A 110 16.50 16.57 -4.84
N PHE A 111 15.53 15.68 -4.62
CA PHE A 111 14.91 14.91 -5.68
C PHE A 111 14.22 15.82 -6.72
N PHE A 112 13.33 16.73 -6.28
CA PHE A 112 12.60 17.62 -7.17
C PHE A 112 13.48 18.69 -7.85
N ASN A 113 14.64 19.04 -7.28
CA ASN A 113 15.57 19.95 -7.91
C ASN A 113 16.43 19.26 -8.99
N LYS A 114 16.68 17.95 -8.86
CA LYS A 114 17.49 17.18 -9.81
C LYS A 114 16.71 16.59 -10.96
N ASN A 115 15.41 16.41 -10.79
CA ASN A 115 14.58 15.66 -11.73
C ASN A 115 13.45 16.53 -12.27
N SER A 116 13.13 16.36 -13.55
CA SER A 116 11.94 16.95 -14.13
C SER A 116 10.70 16.18 -13.68
N ILE A 117 9.79 16.87 -12.97
CA ILE A 117 8.58 16.26 -12.39
C ILE A 117 7.70 15.64 -13.46
N GLU A 118 7.75 16.11 -14.70
CA GLU A 118 6.96 15.61 -15.83
C GLU A 118 7.32 14.18 -16.24
N ASN A 119 8.53 13.72 -15.88
CA ASN A 119 8.98 12.37 -16.19
C ASN A 119 8.38 11.32 -15.26
N PHE A 120 7.59 11.74 -14.26
CA PHE A 120 7.05 10.85 -13.25
C PHE A 120 5.53 10.73 -13.33
N PHE A 121 5.04 9.58 -12.91
CA PHE A 121 3.64 9.33 -12.62
C PHE A 121 3.48 9.05 -11.12
N PHE A 122 2.55 9.73 -10.47
CA PHE A 122 2.39 9.72 -9.02
C PHE A 122 1.20 8.90 -8.57
N PHE A 123 1.44 7.93 -7.69
CA PHE A 123 0.43 7.19 -6.97
C PHE A 123 0.35 7.75 -5.55
N VAL A 124 -0.68 8.52 -5.25
CA VAL A 124 -0.89 9.11 -3.92
C VAL A 124 -1.85 8.25 -3.13
N ILE A 125 -1.34 7.59 -2.11
CA ILE A 125 -2.04 6.50 -1.42
C ILE A 125 -2.21 6.82 0.07
N SER A 126 -3.46 6.95 0.51
CA SER A 126 -3.81 7.03 1.91
C SER A 126 -5.18 6.41 2.14
N LYS A 127 -5.27 5.34 2.92
CA LYS A 127 -6.55 4.70 3.25
C LYS A 127 -7.53 5.69 3.86
N SER A 128 -7.12 6.45 4.88
CA SER A 128 -7.96 7.45 5.55
C SER A 128 -8.25 8.67 4.67
N GLY A 129 -7.33 9.00 3.75
CA GLY A 129 -7.35 10.22 2.98
C GLY A 129 -6.89 11.48 3.75
N ASP A 130 -6.55 11.33 5.04
CA ASP A 130 -6.19 12.43 5.95
C ASP A 130 -4.81 12.23 6.60
N THR A 131 -3.99 11.31 6.10
CA THR A 131 -2.64 11.07 6.61
C THR A 131 -1.79 12.32 6.38
N PHE A 132 -1.38 12.97 7.47
CA PHE A 132 -0.70 14.26 7.44
C PHE A 132 0.56 14.24 6.57
N GLU A 133 1.40 13.23 6.73
CA GLU A 133 2.66 13.12 5.98
C GLU A 133 2.41 12.94 4.47
N THR A 134 1.42 12.15 4.09
CA THR A 134 1.02 11.99 2.66
C THR A 134 0.56 13.32 2.07
N LEU A 135 -0.26 14.07 2.82
CA LEU A 135 -0.74 15.39 2.39
C LEU A 135 0.39 16.42 2.34
N ALA A 136 1.34 16.38 3.28
CA ALA A 136 2.49 17.27 3.29
C ALA A 136 3.40 17.02 2.08
N ILE A 137 3.71 15.77 1.76
CA ILE A 137 4.52 15.40 0.57
C ILE A 137 3.81 15.84 -0.71
N LEU A 138 2.51 15.58 -0.82
CA LEU A 138 1.70 16.02 -1.95
C LEU A 138 1.73 17.56 -2.12
N ASN A 139 1.61 18.29 -1.02
CA ASN A 139 1.69 19.75 -1.05
C ASN A 139 3.07 20.25 -1.48
N ILE A 140 4.16 19.64 -1.01
CA ILE A 140 5.53 19.96 -1.45
C ILE A 140 5.66 19.75 -2.97
N LEU A 141 5.19 18.62 -3.48
CA LEU A 141 5.18 18.33 -4.92
C LEU A 141 4.43 19.40 -5.72
N ILE A 142 3.22 19.76 -5.30
CA ILE A 142 2.39 20.78 -5.96
C ILE A 142 3.08 22.14 -5.95
N GLN A 143 3.63 22.58 -4.82
CA GLN A 143 4.34 23.85 -4.69
C GLN A 143 5.58 23.89 -5.59
N LYS A 144 6.35 22.81 -5.62
CA LYS A 144 7.53 22.70 -6.50
C LYS A 144 7.15 22.77 -7.99
N TYR A 145 6.06 22.12 -8.39
CA TYR A 145 5.60 22.16 -9.77
C TYR A 145 5.06 23.55 -10.15
N LYS A 146 4.30 24.17 -9.24
CA LYS A 146 3.77 25.53 -9.42
C LYS A 146 4.89 26.57 -9.59
N ASN A 147 5.98 26.43 -8.83
CA ASN A 147 7.12 27.34 -8.93
C ASN A 147 7.90 27.22 -10.26
N GLN A 148 7.61 26.20 -11.07
CA GLN A 148 8.14 26.06 -12.43
C GLN A 148 7.27 26.73 -13.49
N GLU A 149 6.24 27.48 -13.09
CA GLU A 149 5.28 28.19 -13.98
C GLU A 149 4.54 27.24 -14.94
N LYS A 150 4.41 25.95 -14.56
CA LYS A 150 3.76 24.91 -15.36
C LYS A 150 2.30 24.73 -14.97
N SER A 151 1.51 24.20 -15.90
CA SER A 151 0.10 23.92 -15.68
C SER A 151 -0.12 22.80 -14.65
N LEU A 152 -0.74 23.12 -13.52
CA LEU A 152 -1.12 22.10 -12.52
C LEU A 152 -2.01 21.01 -13.10
N HIS A 153 -2.76 21.30 -14.16
CA HIS A 153 -3.58 20.30 -14.85
C HIS A 153 -2.74 19.16 -15.42
N ASP A 154 -1.54 19.43 -15.93
CA ASP A 154 -0.65 18.40 -16.48
C ASP A 154 -0.06 17.52 -15.35
N LEU A 155 0.24 18.12 -14.20
CA LEU A 155 0.61 17.35 -13.00
C LEU A 155 -0.53 16.43 -12.58
N TYR A 156 -1.76 16.94 -12.51
CA TYR A 156 -2.92 16.17 -12.06
C TYR A 156 -3.29 15.03 -13.01
N LYS A 157 -3.08 15.18 -14.32
CA LYS A 157 -3.19 14.09 -15.31
C LYS A 157 -2.14 13.00 -15.12
N SER A 158 -1.00 13.32 -14.51
CA SER A 158 0.07 12.38 -14.20
C SER A 158 -0.02 11.85 -12.76
N MET A 159 -1.23 11.83 -12.21
CA MET A 159 -1.48 11.42 -10.83
C MET A 159 -2.72 10.52 -10.72
N VAL A 160 -2.67 9.60 -9.80
CA VAL A 160 -3.83 8.84 -9.34
C VAL A 160 -3.88 8.87 -7.81
N ILE A 161 -5.06 9.01 -7.27
CA ILE A 161 -5.30 8.99 -5.83
C ILE A 161 -5.99 7.69 -5.45
N ILE A 162 -5.50 7.03 -4.40
CA ILE A 162 -6.11 5.82 -3.84
C ILE A 162 -6.49 6.10 -2.40
N THR A 163 -7.79 6.12 -2.11
CA THR A 163 -8.34 6.36 -0.76
C THR A 163 -9.72 5.73 -0.61
N GLU A 164 -10.22 5.61 0.62
CA GLU A 164 -11.60 5.17 0.87
C GLU A 164 -12.62 6.16 0.27
N SER A 165 -13.83 5.66 0.02
CA SER A 165 -14.93 6.48 -0.52
C SER A 165 -15.53 7.47 0.48
N LYS A 166 -15.16 7.39 1.78
CA LYS A 166 -15.59 8.34 2.80
C LYS A 166 -15.07 9.75 2.53
N ASP A 167 -15.71 10.74 3.13
CA ASP A 167 -15.27 12.13 3.09
C ASP A 167 -13.87 12.28 3.71
N SER A 168 -12.97 12.94 2.99
CA SER A 168 -11.58 13.15 3.41
C SER A 168 -10.91 14.23 2.54
N ILE A 169 -9.82 14.81 3.05
CA ILE A 169 -9.06 15.86 2.36
C ILE A 169 -8.60 15.37 0.98
N LEU A 170 -8.02 14.17 0.92
CA LEU A 170 -7.45 13.62 -0.31
C LEU A 170 -8.53 13.31 -1.36
N LYS A 171 -9.68 12.77 -0.92
CA LYS A 171 -10.83 12.53 -1.79
C LYS A 171 -11.36 13.85 -2.36
N ASN A 172 -11.59 14.85 -1.50
CA ASN A 172 -12.09 16.14 -1.92
C ASN A 172 -11.13 16.88 -2.86
N PHE A 173 -9.83 16.76 -2.58
CA PHE A 173 -8.79 17.27 -3.46
C PHE A 173 -8.84 16.61 -4.85
N SER A 174 -9.00 15.29 -4.91
CA SER A 174 -9.15 14.55 -6.16
C SER A 174 -10.34 15.05 -6.99
N LEU A 175 -11.51 15.15 -6.36
CA LEU A 175 -12.76 15.55 -7.04
C LEU A 175 -12.70 17.01 -7.54
N ARG A 176 -12.12 17.93 -6.77
CA ARG A 176 -12.01 19.34 -7.13
C ARG A 176 -11.06 19.60 -8.30
N ASN A 177 -10.08 18.74 -8.49
CA ASN A 177 -9.03 18.92 -9.48
C ASN A 177 -9.09 17.92 -10.64
N ASP A 178 -10.19 17.16 -10.75
CA ASP A 178 -10.40 16.10 -11.76
C ASP A 178 -9.25 15.08 -11.81
N ILE A 179 -8.71 14.75 -10.63
CA ILE A 179 -7.67 13.74 -10.50
C ILE A 179 -8.34 12.36 -10.40
N LYS A 180 -7.77 11.39 -11.09
CA LYS A 180 -8.27 10.05 -11.06
C LYS A 180 -8.30 9.47 -9.65
N LEU A 181 -9.47 9.03 -9.21
CA LEU A 181 -9.69 8.42 -7.90
C LEU A 181 -9.95 6.92 -8.04
N ILE A 182 -9.24 6.14 -7.24
CA ILE A 182 -9.46 4.70 -7.06
C ILE A 182 -9.85 4.47 -5.62
N GLU A 183 -10.95 3.77 -5.43
CA GLU A 183 -11.45 3.46 -4.11
C GLU A 183 -10.63 2.34 -3.47
N HIS A 184 -10.06 2.62 -2.30
CA HIS A 184 -9.48 1.60 -1.42
C HIS A 184 -10.59 0.80 -0.74
N ASN A 185 -10.48 -0.53 -0.72
CA ASN A 185 -11.46 -1.37 -0.05
C ASN A 185 -11.43 -1.14 1.48
N PRO A 186 -12.51 -0.63 2.10
CA PRO A 186 -12.52 -0.28 3.53
C PRO A 186 -12.31 -1.51 4.45
N ASN A 187 -12.65 -2.70 3.97
CA ASN A 187 -12.51 -3.95 4.70
C ASN A 187 -11.08 -4.52 4.67
N ILE A 188 -10.18 -3.90 3.88
CA ILE A 188 -8.76 -4.28 3.84
C ILE A 188 -7.96 -3.24 4.61
N GLY A 189 -7.32 -3.65 5.71
CA GLY A 189 -6.39 -2.79 6.44
C GLY A 189 -5.17 -2.43 5.60
N GLY A 190 -4.62 -1.21 5.75
CA GLY A 190 -3.47 -0.76 4.97
C GLY A 190 -2.29 -1.75 4.96
N ARG A 191 -2.00 -2.37 6.12
CA ARG A 191 -0.93 -3.37 6.25
C ARG A 191 -1.18 -4.69 5.49
N TYR A 192 -2.40 -4.93 5.07
CA TYR A 192 -2.83 -6.13 4.35
C TYR A 192 -3.19 -5.86 2.89
N SER A 193 -2.93 -4.65 2.41
CA SER A 193 -3.39 -4.17 1.10
C SER A 193 -2.41 -4.47 -0.06
N ILE A 194 -1.36 -5.25 0.19
CA ILE A 194 -0.33 -5.56 -0.81
C ILE A 194 -0.91 -6.18 -2.09
N LEU A 195 -1.88 -7.09 -1.97
CA LEU A 195 -2.54 -7.74 -3.11
C LEU A 195 -3.93 -7.15 -3.42
N SER A 196 -4.21 -5.95 -2.96
CA SER A 196 -5.36 -5.15 -3.37
C SER A 196 -4.94 -4.06 -4.37
N GLU A 197 -5.88 -3.21 -4.77
CA GLU A 197 -5.63 -2.06 -5.65
C GLU A 197 -4.46 -1.20 -5.17
N THR A 198 -4.36 -1.02 -3.86
CA THR A 198 -3.35 -0.17 -3.21
C THR A 198 -1.91 -0.64 -3.46
N GLY A 199 -1.66 -1.95 -3.36
CA GLY A 199 -0.32 -2.49 -3.52
C GLY A 199 0.04 -2.82 -4.96
N ILE A 200 -0.93 -3.28 -5.76
CA ILE A 200 -0.67 -3.83 -7.10
C ILE A 200 -0.72 -2.76 -8.19
N LEU A 201 -1.52 -1.69 -8.03
CA LEU A 201 -1.75 -0.73 -9.12
C LEU A 201 -0.47 -0.18 -9.76
N PRO A 202 0.59 0.17 -9.03
CA PRO A 202 1.83 0.66 -9.64
C PRO A 202 2.52 -0.34 -10.58
N PHE A 203 2.17 -1.64 -10.49
CA PHE A 203 2.83 -2.74 -11.21
C PHE A 203 1.93 -3.39 -12.26
N LEU A 204 0.76 -2.83 -12.53
CA LEU A 204 -0.14 -3.31 -13.57
C LEU A 204 0.24 -2.68 -14.92
N ASP A 205 0.91 -3.44 -15.75
CA ASP A 205 1.19 -3.13 -17.17
C ASP A 205 -0.04 -3.33 -18.08
#